data_8b7c701c355e059d82a887f551615722
#
_entry.id   8b7c701c355e059d82a887f551615722
#
_cell.length_a   1.000
_cell.length_b   1.000
_cell.length_c   1.000
_cell.angle_alpha   90.00
_cell.angle_beta   90.00
_cell.angle_gamma   90.00
#
_symmetry.space_group_name_H-M   'P 1'
#
loop_
_entity.id
_entity.type
_entity.pdbx_description
1 polymer ?
#
loop_
_entity_poly.entity_id
_entity_poly.type
_entity_poly.pdbx_seq_one_letter_code
_entity_poly.pdbx_strand_id
1 'polypeptide(L)'
;MSTPSDSTAQTIPGWRHIYSGKVRDLYASDDAADTRILVVASDRVSAFDSVLSPGIPEKGALLTRLSRWWFSQLSDVPNHLAEGDIPASVADRAMLAQSLEMLPVECVVRGYITGSGWAEYTESGTCLLYTSDAADDTPC
;
A
#
# COMPACT_ATOMS: atom_id res chain seq x y z
N MET A 1 -18.77 -1.08 14.28
CA MET A 1 -17.32 -0.91 14.21
C MET A 1 -16.70 -2.16 14.81
N SER A 2 -16.41 -3.14 13.97
CA SER A 2 -15.80 -4.41 14.43
C SER A 2 -14.30 -4.26 14.24
N THR A 3 -13.55 -4.25 15.33
CA THR A 3 -12.10 -4.39 15.35
C THR A 3 -11.76 -5.75 14.77
N PRO A 4 -10.94 -5.86 13.72
CA PRO A 4 -10.39 -7.14 13.31
C PRO A 4 -9.34 -7.53 14.34
N SER A 5 -9.73 -8.36 15.28
CA SER A 5 -8.81 -9.05 16.17
C SER A 5 -8.17 -10.19 15.39
N ASP A 6 -6.88 -10.34 15.57
CA ASP A 6 -6.03 -11.44 15.18
C ASP A 6 -5.18 -11.27 13.92
N SER A 7 -4.57 -10.09 13.77
CA SER A 7 -3.32 -10.02 13.04
C SER A 7 -2.19 -10.26 14.04
N THR A 8 -1.60 -11.44 14.03
CA THR A 8 -0.34 -11.70 14.73
C THR A 8 0.76 -10.88 14.06
N ALA A 9 0.78 -9.57 14.34
CA ALA A 9 1.85 -8.71 13.89
C ALA A 9 3.16 -9.22 14.48
N GLN A 10 4.16 -9.38 13.64
CA GLN A 10 5.46 -9.89 14.06
C GLN A 10 6.11 -8.92 15.07
N THR A 11 6.67 -9.43 16.16
CA THR A 11 7.49 -8.61 17.06
C THR A 11 8.82 -8.30 16.39
N ILE A 12 9.15 -7.01 16.25
CA ILE A 12 10.37 -6.53 15.63
C ILE A 12 11.14 -5.72 16.68
N PRO A 13 12.34 -6.14 17.11
CA PRO A 13 13.13 -5.40 18.10
C PRO A 13 13.41 -3.97 17.66
N GLY A 14 13.18 -2.99 18.55
CA GLY A 14 13.35 -1.56 18.27
C GLY A 14 12.19 -0.91 17.51
N TRP A 15 11.11 -1.66 17.25
CA TRP A 15 9.95 -1.18 16.51
C TRP A 15 8.66 -1.58 17.18
N ARG A 16 7.80 -0.62 17.43
CA ARG A 16 6.48 -0.80 18.03
C ARG A 16 5.41 -0.86 16.94
N HIS A 17 4.65 -1.93 16.92
CA HIS A 17 3.49 -2.07 16.03
C HIS A 17 2.44 -0.99 16.32
N ILE A 18 1.98 -0.28 15.28
CA ILE A 18 1.01 0.81 15.39
C ILE A 18 -0.29 0.56 14.61
N TYR A 19 -0.23 -0.23 13.54
CA TYR A 19 -1.41 -0.48 12.71
C TYR A 19 -1.27 -1.76 11.89
N SER A 20 -2.37 -2.51 11.75
CA SER A 20 -2.51 -3.63 10.82
C SER A 20 -3.59 -3.32 9.79
N GLY A 21 -3.19 -3.22 8.54
CA GLY A 21 -4.11 -3.17 7.41
C GLY A 21 -4.42 -4.55 6.85
N LYS A 22 -5.19 -4.62 5.78
CA LYS A 22 -5.57 -5.87 5.12
C LYS A 22 -4.37 -6.68 4.64
N VAL A 23 -3.29 -6.03 4.21
CA VAL A 23 -2.11 -6.67 3.60
C VAL A 23 -0.77 -6.10 4.09
N ARG A 24 -0.76 -5.16 5.00
CA ARG A 24 0.45 -4.50 5.52
C ARG A 24 0.32 -4.25 7.01
N ASP A 25 1.45 -4.25 7.70
CA ASP A 25 1.58 -3.85 9.10
C ASP A 25 2.53 -2.65 9.19
N LEU A 26 2.19 -1.68 10.03
CA LEU A 26 2.98 -0.47 10.23
C LEU A 26 3.59 -0.47 11.63
N TYR A 27 4.83 -0.03 11.69
CA TYR A 27 5.58 0.08 12.93
C TYR A 27 6.23 1.45 13.05
N ALA A 28 6.21 2.01 14.23
CA ALA A 28 6.98 3.19 14.60
C ALA A 28 8.27 2.77 15.31
N SER A 29 9.31 3.56 15.18
CA SER A 29 10.54 3.36 15.95
C SER A 29 10.28 3.49 17.46
N ASP A 30 10.98 2.72 18.28
CA ASP A 30 11.02 2.91 19.73
C ASP A 30 11.83 4.14 20.13
N ASP A 31 12.70 4.61 19.23
CA ASP A 31 13.37 5.90 19.40
C ASP A 31 12.43 7.05 19.02
N ALA A 32 12.05 7.85 20.00
CA ALA A 32 11.14 8.99 19.80
C ALA A 32 11.71 10.08 18.88
N ALA A 33 13.01 10.11 18.64
CA ALA A 33 13.64 11.05 17.70
C ALA A 33 13.51 10.55 16.24
N ASP A 34 13.26 9.27 16.03
CA ASP A 34 13.06 8.68 14.70
C ASP A 34 11.57 8.67 14.35
N THR A 35 11.18 9.58 13.47
CA THR A 35 9.80 9.71 13.02
C THR A 35 9.44 8.82 11.82
N ARG A 36 10.37 7.99 11.35
CA ARG A 36 10.13 7.10 10.21
C ARG A 36 9.19 5.96 10.58
N ILE A 37 8.57 5.41 9.56
CA ILE A 37 7.64 4.27 9.68
C ILE A 37 8.23 3.09 8.94
N LEU A 38 8.25 1.93 9.58
CA LEU A 38 8.58 0.67 8.93
C LEU A 38 7.27 0.04 8.42
N VAL A 39 7.16 -0.08 7.11
CA VAL A 39 6.01 -0.68 6.41
C VAL A 39 6.35 -2.11 6.05
N VAL A 40 5.68 -3.07 6.66
CA VAL A 40 5.93 -4.51 6.47
C VAL A 40 4.79 -5.12 5.67
N ALA A 41 5.09 -5.62 4.48
CA ALA A 41 4.12 -6.32 3.65
C ALA A 41 3.89 -7.74 4.18
N SER A 42 2.64 -8.15 4.27
CA SER A 42 2.26 -9.49 4.69
C SER A 42 1.88 -10.37 3.50
N ASP A 43 1.80 -11.67 3.76
CA ASP A 43 1.33 -12.65 2.78
C ASP A 43 -0.21 -12.76 2.75
N ARG A 44 -0.90 -11.92 3.53
CA ARG A 44 -2.37 -11.83 3.53
C ARG A 44 -2.88 -11.40 2.16
N VAL A 45 -4.04 -11.93 1.78
CA VAL A 45 -4.79 -11.57 0.57
C VAL A 45 -6.16 -11.06 0.99
N SER A 46 -6.61 -10.01 0.38
CA SER A 46 -7.94 -9.45 0.62
C SER A 46 -8.74 -9.42 -0.67
N ALA A 47 -9.99 -9.87 -0.59
CA ALA A 47 -10.98 -9.73 -1.66
C ALA A 47 -12.32 -9.33 -1.05
N PHE A 48 -13.04 -8.42 -1.70
CA PHE A 48 -14.34 -7.89 -1.22
C PHE A 48 -14.28 -7.46 0.25
N ASP A 49 -13.21 -6.76 0.64
CA ASP A 49 -12.94 -6.28 2.00
C ASP A 49 -12.72 -7.37 3.07
N SER A 50 -12.70 -8.63 2.70
CA SER A 50 -12.41 -9.76 3.57
C SER A 50 -10.99 -10.25 3.37
N VAL A 51 -10.30 -10.57 4.48
CA VAL A 51 -8.99 -11.25 4.43
C VAL A 51 -9.22 -12.73 4.22
N LEU A 52 -8.61 -13.27 3.17
CA LEU A 52 -8.72 -14.67 2.80
C LEU A 52 -7.67 -15.51 3.57
N SER A 53 -8.01 -16.78 3.80
CA SER A 53 -7.12 -17.77 4.40
C SER A 53 -7.09 -19.03 3.53
N PRO A 54 -5.91 -19.64 3.32
CA PRO A 54 -4.58 -19.18 3.78
C PRO A 54 -4.06 -17.98 2.97
N GLY A 55 -3.06 -17.28 3.51
CA GLY A 55 -2.28 -16.29 2.76
C GLY A 55 -1.46 -16.93 1.63
N ILE A 56 -0.93 -16.10 0.72
CA ILE A 56 -0.05 -16.56 -0.36
C ILE A 56 1.40 -16.42 0.09
N PRO A 57 2.14 -17.53 0.28
CA PRO A 57 3.53 -17.49 0.71
C PRO A 57 4.38 -16.57 -0.20
N GLU A 58 5.26 -15.79 0.40
CA GLU A 58 6.20 -14.86 -0.25
C GLU A 58 5.55 -13.68 -1.03
N LYS A 59 4.22 -13.56 -1.03
CA LYS A 59 3.54 -12.44 -1.69
C LYS A 59 4.05 -11.08 -1.20
N GLY A 60 4.22 -10.92 0.12
CA GLY A 60 4.74 -9.69 0.70
C GLY A 60 6.14 -9.34 0.22
N ALA A 61 7.04 -10.33 0.20
CA ALA A 61 8.41 -10.16 -0.28
C ALA A 61 8.45 -9.82 -1.79
N LEU A 62 7.66 -10.52 -2.60
CA LEU A 62 7.58 -10.28 -4.03
C LEU A 62 7.09 -8.85 -4.34
N LEU A 63 6.01 -8.42 -3.69
CA LEU A 63 5.45 -7.09 -3.90
C LEU A 63 6.39 -5.99 -3.41
N THR A 64 7.11 -6.20 -2.32
CA THR A 64 8.12 -5.25 -1.82
C THR A 64 9.28 -5.10 -2.81
N ARG A 65 9.79 -6.22 -3.37
CA ARG A 65 10.83 -6.18 -4.40
C ARG A 65 10.36 -5.43 -5.65
N LEU A 66 9.13 -5.68 -6.10
CA LEU A 66 8.53 -4.98 -7.24
C LEU A 66 8.38 -3.49 -6.97
N SER A 67 7.91 -3.10 -5.79
CA SER A 67 7.77 -1.69 -5.41
C SER A 67 9.13 -0.98 -5.38
N ARG A 68 10.15 -1.59 -4.77
CA ARG A 68 11.51 -1.03 -4.74
C ARG A 68 12.08 -0.86 -6.14
N TRP A 69 11.84 -1.82 -7.02
CA TRP A 69 12.27 -1.73 -8.42
C TRP A 69 11.61 -0.55 -9.12
N TRP A 70 10.28 -0.37 -8.97
CA TRP A 70 9.57 0.76 -9.54
C TRP A 70 10.08 2.09 -9.00
N PHE A 71 10.30 2.23 -7.70
CA PHE A 71 10.88 3.44 -7.12
C PHE A 71 12.27 3.76 -7.69
N SER A 72 13.07 2.74 -8.01
CA SER A 72 14.36 2.93 -8.68
C SER A 72 14.24 3.37 -10.14
N GLN A 73 13.17 2.95 -10.84
CA GLN A 73 12.91 3.38 -12.23
C GLN A 73 12.33 4.81 -12.29
N LEU A 74 11.57 5.21 -11.30
CA LEU A 74 10.91 6.51 -11.19
C LEU A 74 11.72 7.47 -10.30
N SER A 75 13.04 7.51 -10.49
CA SER A 75 13.96 8.28 -9.65
C SER A 75 13.70 9.79 -9.68
N ASP A 76 13.11 10.30 -10.76
CA ASP A 76 12.79 11.73 -10.91
C ASP A 76 11.49 12.12 -10.21
N VAL A 77 10.74 11.15 -9.69
CA VAL A 77 9.49 11.40 -8.96
C VAL A 77 9.77 11.36 -7.46
N PRO A 78 9.54 12.45 -6.73
CA PRO A 78 9.65 12.42 -5.27
C PRO A 78 8.74 11.35 -4.67
N ASN A 79 9.25 10.63 -3.68
CA ASN A 79 8.50 9.57 -3.03
C ASN A 79 8.75 9.55 -1.52
N HIS A 80 8.06 8.69 -0.80
CA HIS A 80 8.06 8.62 0.66
C HIS A 80 9.13 7.67 1.23
N LEU A 81 9.95 7.03 0.41
CA LEU A 81 10.98 6.15 0.93
C LEU A 81 12.01 6.92 1.77
N ALA A 82 12.44 6.32 2.84
CA ALA A 82 13.50 6.82 3.71
C ALA A 82 14.71 5.88 3.66
N GLU A 83 15.89 6.44 3.83
CA GLU A 83 17.12 5.68 3.98
C GLU A 83 17.28 5.21 5.42
N GLY A 84 17.93 4.09 5.61
CA GLY A 84 18.27 3.54 6.91
C GLY A 84 18.26 2.02 6.95
N ASP A 85 18.62 1.47 8.09
CA ASP A 85 18.69 0.03 8.31
C ASP A 85 17.28 -0.55 8.53
N ILE A 86 17.00 -1.62 7.81
CA ILE A 86 15.79 -2.42 7.99
C ILE A 86 16.15 -3.67 8.77
N PRO A 87 15.41 -4.02 9.85
CA PRO A 87 15.67 -5.23 10.62
C PRO A 87 15.73 -6.48 9.74
N ALA A 88 16.74 -7.31 9.95
CA ALA A 88 16.99 -8.50 9.13
C ALA A 88 15.80 -9.47 9.08
N SER A 89 15.00 -9.52 10.15
CA SER A 89 13.80 -10.37 10.23
C SER A 89 12.68 -10.04 9.24
N VAL A 90 12.72 -8.84 8.66
CA VAL A 90 11.70 -8.35 7.71
C VAL A 90 12.31 -7.67 6.47
N ALA A 91 13.62 -7.79 6.28
CA ALA A 91 14.36 -7.05 5.25
C ALA A 91 13.89 -7.34 3.81
N ASP A 92 13.35 -8.53 3.56
CA ASP A 92 12.84 -8.96 2.27
C ASP A 92 11.46 -8.36 1.93
N ARG A 93 10.67 -7.98 2.94
CA ARG A 93 9.27 -7.56 2.82
C ARG A 93 8.95 -6.22 3.46
N ALA A 94 9.93 -5.46 3.94
CA ALA A 94 9.73 -4.16 4.56
C ALA A 94 10.35 -3.04 3.76
N MET A 95 9.78 -1.85 3.89
CA MET A 95 10.33 -0.59 3.40
C MET A 95 10.30 0.43 4.54
N LEU A 96 11.36 1.24 4.64
CA LEU A 96 11.39 2.37 5.54
C LEU A 96 10.82 3.58 4.82
N ALA A 97 9.88 4.27 5.46
CA ALA A 97 9.15 5.38 4.88
C ALA A 97 9.17 6.60 5.82
N GLN A 98 9.10 7.78 5.25
CA GLN A 98 8.87 9.02 5.99
C GLN A 98 7.42 9.02 6.50
N SER A 99 7.22 9.49 7.73
CA SER A 99 5.88 9.77 8.24
C SER A 99 5.38 11.06 7.61
N LEU A 100 4.38 10.96 6.76
CA LEU A 100 3.78 12.10 6.05
C LEU A 100 2.35 12.31 6.53
N GLU A 101 1.90 13.56 6.45
CA GLU A 101 0.49 13.87 6.60
C GLU A 101 -0.27 13.44 5.35
N MET A 102 -1.11 12.42 5.49
CA MET A 102 -1.87 11.86 4.38
C MET A 102 -3.11 12.71 4.09
N LEU A 103 -3.30 13.06 2.83
CA LEU A 103 -4.58 13.63 2.39
C LEU A 103 -5.67 12.56 2.47
N PRO A 104 -6.91 12.91 2.87
CA PRO A 104 -8.02 11.96 2.96
C PRO A 104 -8.63 11.63 1.60
N VAL A 105 -7.80 11.48 0.58
CA VAL A 105 -8.17 11.22 -0.81
C VAL A 105 -7.25 10.15 -1.38
N GLU A 106 -7.83 9.13 -1.99
CA GLU A 106 -7.09 8.14 -2.77
C GLU A 106 -7.16 8.52 -4.26
N CYS A 107 -5.99 8.73 -4.88
CA CYS A 107 -5.90 9.01 -6.31
C CYS A 107 -5.52 7.72 -7.04
N VAL A 108 -6.37 7.30 -7.97
CA VAL A 108 -6.13 6.11 -8.79
C VAL A 108 -6.03 6.52 -10.24
N VAL A 109 -4.83 6.41 -10.83
CA VAL A 109 -4.61 6.63 -12.26
C VAL A 109 -4.62 5.29 -12.98
N ARG A 110 -5.44 5.17 -14.02
CA ARG A 110 -5.59 3.94 -14.79
C ARG A 110 -5.31 4.21 -16.26
N GLY A 111 -4.62 3.28 -16.91
CA GLY A 111 -4.41 3.35 -18.36
C GLY A 111 -5.67 3.02 -19.17
N TYR A 112 -6.61 2.27 -18.58
CA TYR A 112 -7.88 1.89 -19.19
C TYR A 112 -8.96 1.78 -18.13
N ILE A 113 -10.22 2.10 -18.49
CA ILE A 113 -11.39 1.81 -17.65
C ILE A 113 -11.77 0.34 -17.82
N THR A 114 -11.77 -0.41 -16.73
CA THR A 114 -12.14 -1.83 -16.68
C THR A 114 -13.00 -2.13 -15.46
N GLY A 115 -13.65 -3.29 -15.44
CA GLY A 115 -14.42 -3.75 -14.28
C GLY A 115 -15.64 -2.86 -13.99
N SER A 116 -15.84 -2.49 -12.74
CA SER A 116 -16.97 -1.68 -12.28
C SER A 116 -17.01 -0.28 -12.91
N GLY A 117 -15.84 0.33 -13.14
CA GLY A 117 -15.74 1.63 -13.80
C GLY A 117 -16.26 1.59 -15.24
N TRP A 118 -15.95 0.53 -15.98
CA TRP A 118 -16.49 0.34 -17.33
C TRP A 118 -18.00 0.11 -17.31
N ALA A 119 -18.51 -0.69 -16.38
CA ALA A 119 -19.94 -0.92 -16.23
C ALA A 119 -20.69 0.40 -15.95
N GLU A 120 -20.18 1.22 -15.04
CA GLU A 120 -20.73 2.53 -14.72
C GLU A 120 -20.70 3.47 -15.94
N TYR A 121 -19.58 3.52 -16.65
CA TYR A 121 -19.42 4.35 -17.84
C TYR A 121 -20.40 3.96 -18.96
N THR A 122 -20.59 2.66 -19.21
CA THR A 122 -21.54 2.19 -20.24
C THR A 122 -22.99 2.48 -19.90
N GLU A 123 -23.34 2.59 -18.61
CA GLU A 123 -24.68 2.88 -18.14
C GLU A 123 -24.98 4.39 -18.09
N SER A 124 -24.03 5.20 -17.59
CA SER A 124 -24.25 6.62 -17.28
C SER A 124 -23.51 7.59 -18.20
N GLY A 125 -22.53 7.11 -18.98
CA GLY A 125 -21.62 7.95 -19.76
C GLY A 125 -20.63 8.75 -18.89
N THR A 126 -20.56 8.43 -17.61
CA THR A 126 -19.63 9.05 -16.64
C THR A 126 -18.82 7.96 -15.94
N CYS A 127 -17.61 8.32 -15.50
CA CYS A 127 -16.77 7.44 -14.68
C CYS A 127 -16.59 8.07 -13.31
N LEU A 128 -17.00 7.39 -12.24
CA LEU A 128 -16.82 7.84 -10.86
C LEU A 128 -17.33 9.28 -10.61
N LEU A 129 -18.50 9.64 -11.12
CA LEU A 129 -19.13 10.97 -11.00
C LEU A 129 -18.52 12.07 -11.88
N TYR A 130 -17.54 11.77 -12.73
CA TYR A 130 -16.94 12.73 -13.64
C TYR A 130 -17.15 12.34 -15.10
N THR A 131 -17.45 13.31 -15.94
CA THR A 131 -17.34 13.15 -17.40
C THR A 131 -15.85 13.05 -17.76
N SER A 132 -15.52 12.27 -18.79
CA SER A 132 -14.16 12.29 -19.37
C SER A 132 -13.80 13.73 -19.73
N ASP A 133 -12.68 14.21 -19.20
CA ASP A 133 -12.15 15.52 -19.56
C ASP A 133 -10.92 15.36 -20.47
N ALA A 134 -10.39 16.48 -20.92
CA ALA A 134 -9.26 16.49 -21.86
C ALA A 134 -7.94 15.91 -21.30
N ALA A 135 -7.84 15.65 -20.01
CA ALA A 135 -6.70 14.92 -19.40
C ALA A 135 -6.89 13.40 -19.55
N ASP A 136 -8.12 12.96 -19.78
CA ASP A 136 -8.54 11.59 -20.01
C ASP A 136 -8.74 11.26 -21.50
N ASP A 137 -8.15 12.05 -22.42
CA ASP A 137 -8.25 11.87 -23.88
C ASP A 137 -7.68 10.55 -24.43
N THR A 138 -7.33 9.65 -23.57
CA THR A 138 -7.36 8.23 -23.90
C THR A 138 -8.80 7.75 -23.74
N PRO A 139 -9.45 7.27 -24.81
CA PRO A 139 -10.83 6.77 -24.69
C PRO A 139 -10.89 5.76 -23.55
N CYS A 140 -11.78 6.05 -22.61
CA CYS A 140 -12.09 5.13 -21.54
C CYS A 140 -12.47 3.77 -22.08
#